data_8e52c0fc1aa680c4d80482fee9b531b8
#
_entry.id   8e52c0fc1aa680c4d80482fee9b531b8
#
_cell.length_a   1.000
_cell.length_b   1.000
_cell.length_c   1.000
_cell.angle_alpha   90.00
_cell.angle_beta   90.00
_cell.angle_gamma   90.00
#
_symmetry.space_group_name_H-M   'P 1'
#
loop_
_entity.id
_entity.type
_entity.pdbx_description
1 polymer ?
#
loop_
_entity_poly.entity_id
_entity_poly.type
_entity_poly.pdbx_seq_one_letter_code
_entity_poly.pdbx_strand_id
1 'polypeptide(L)'
;MTRLEPTRRALESLALYHKLTRRLHGRGAATVALARQRSRFYEEVWRRAADTAGAEVTVVDGSLLHIGFQKGRLLVRENLTSLDDPVTLAIAGDKPLAYRLLAADGIPVAEHVVVRHDDLAGAEEFLRCLAAPCVVKPALDGAAGAGVTTGVVDRRHLAGALARAGAWSVDVLLERQVEGGSYRLLYFDGELLDAVLRGPPLLRGDGRSTIRHLVAAENSERAARGIEVAQTLLGVDRDLRTTLRRQGYGLESVPPAGAVVQAKTVVNDNRRDENEAAGEWLCPEVVATGASAARAIGARLAGVDVMTTDPGVPLEHSGGVVLEVNTTPGYYYHYHRRGAEAPVATMILERLAGGRG
;
A
#
# COMPACT_ATOMS: atom_id res chain seq x y z
N MET A 1 34.20 3.57 -24.60
CA MET A 1 32.82 3.56 -25.06
C MET A 1 32.02 4.53 -24.17
N THR A 2 31.84 5.75 -24.66
CA THR A 2 31.04 6.79 -24.01
C THR A 2 29.58 6.32 -23.95
N ARG A 3 29.10 6.02 -22.76
CA ARG A 3 27.67 5.66 -22.56
C ARG A 3 26.84 6.91 -22.79
N LEU A 4 25.99 6.88 -23.81
CA LEU A 4 25.02 7.94 -24.09
C LEU A 4 24.18 8.17 -22.83
N GLU A 5 24.21 9.41 -22.34
CA GLU A 5 23.32 9.84 -21.26
C GLU A 5 21.87 9.82 -21.76
N PRO A 6 20.92 9.30 -20.94
CA PRO A 6 19.52 9.40 -21.33
C PRO A 6 19.13 10.88 -21.39
N THR A 7 18.75 11.33 -22.55
CA THR A 7 18.24 12.69 -22.75
C THR A 7 16.84 12.80 -22.15
N ARG A 8 16.38 14.02 -21.82
CA ARG A 8 15.01 14.30 -21.39
C ARG A 8 13.97 13.62 -22.30
N ARG A 9 14.13 13.70 -23.63
CA ARG A 9 13.26 13.04 -24.61
C ARG A 9 13.24 11.52 -24.47
N ALA A 10 14.36 10.89 -24.11
CA ALA A 10 14.43 9.46 -23.89
C ALA A 10 13.63 9.05 -22.64
N LEU A 11 13.66 9.82 -21.57
CA LEU A 11 12.86 9.58 -20.37
C LEU A 11 11.36 9.77 -20.64
N GLU A 12 10.98 10.82 -21.36
CA GLU A 12 9.59 11.07 -21.79
C GLU A 12 9.06 9.91 -22.67
N SER A 13 9.87 9.46 -23.63
CA SER A 13 9.50 8.33 -24.50
C SER A 13 9.36 7.03 -23.74
N LEU A 14 10.23 6.79 -22.76
CA LEU A 14 10.17 5.59 -21.91
C LEU A 14 8.95 5.63 -20.96
N ALA A 15 8.60 6.79 -20.41
CA ALA A 15 7.41 6.98 -19.61
C ALA A 15 6.14 6.74 -20.44
N LEU A 16 6.10 7.26 -21.68
CA LEU A 16 4.99 7.00 -22.62
C LEU A 16 4.87 5.52 -22.96
N TYR A 17 5.98 4.83 -23.20
CA TYR A 17 5.98 3.37 -23.43
C TYR A 17 5.39 2.61 -22.23
N HIS A 18 5.79 2.93 -21.01
CA HIS A 18 5.21 2.33 -19.81
C HIS A 18 3.72 2.63 -19.65
N LYS A 19 3.28 3.84 -19.99
CA LYS A 19 1.86 4.22 -19.98
C LYS A 19 1.03 3.43 -21.01
N LEU A 20 1.56 3.20 -22.20
CA LEU A 20 0.91 2.41 -23.26
C LEU A 20 0.85 0.92 -22.90
N THR A 21 1.96 0.33 -22.45
CA THR A 21 2.01 -1.09 -22.06
C THR A 21 1.06 -1.39 -20.92
N ARG A 22 0.94 -0.49 -19.94
CA ARG A 22 -0.04 -0.60 -18.85
C ARG A 22 -1.48 -0.73 -19.36
N ARG A 23 -1.85 0.03 -20.42
CA ARG A 23 -3.20 -0.02 -21.01
C ARG A 23 -3.48 -1.30 -21.78
N LEU A 24 -2.42 -1.93 -22.32
CA LEU A 24 -2.55 -3.15 -23.13
C LEU A 24 -2.61 -4.44 -22.29
N HIS A 25 -2.21 -4.42 -21.01
CA HIS A 25 -2.34 -5.57 -20.12
C HIS A 25 -3.80 -5.72 -19.69
N GLY A 26 -4.58 -6.44 -20.49
CA GLY A 26 -5.95 -6.84 -20.16
C GLY A 26 -5.98 -7.61 -18.83
N ARG A 27 -7.04 -7.39 -18.03
CA ARG A 27 -7.24 -8.14 -16.79
C ARG A 27 -7.60 -9.57 -17.15
N GLY A 28 -6.74 -10.54 -16.82
CA GLY A 28 -7.02 -11.96 -16.99
C GLY A 28 -8.25 -12.40 -16.17
N ALA A 29 -8.88 -13.51 -16.57
CA ALA A 29 -10.10 -14.04 -15.94
C ALA A 29 -9.94 -14.23 -14.42
N ALA A 30 -8.77 -14.70 -13.95
CA ALA A 30 -8.46 -14.86 -12.52
C ALA A 30 -8.46 -13.52 -11.76
N THR A 31 -7.90 -12.46 -12.35
CA THR A 31 -7.91 -11.12 -11.75
C THR A 31 -9.34 -10.58 -11.62
N VAL A 32 -10.19 -10.81 -12.63
CA VAL A 32 -11.60 -10.42 -12.59
C VAL A 32 -12.36 -11.22 -11.53
N ALA A 33 -12.09 -12.51 -11.42
CA ALA A 33 -12.70 -13.37 -10.39
C ALA A 33 -12.33 -12.90 -8.97
N LEU A 34 -11.05 -12.60 -8.71
CA LEU A 34 -10.59 -12.06 -7.43
C LEU A 34 -11.24 -10.71 -7.10
N ALA A 35 -11.37 -9.81 -8.09
CA ALA A 35 -12.04 -8.53 -7.89
C ALA A 35 -13.52 -8.71 -7.49
N ARG A 36 -14.23 -9.66 -8.11
CA ARG A 36 -15.62 -9.99 -7.74
C ARG A 36 -15.73 -10.57 -6.33
N GLN A 37 -14.80 -11.45 -5.94
CA GLN A 37 -14.76 -12.02 -4.59
C GLN A 37 -14.47 -10.93 -3.55
N ARG A 38 -13.58 -9.98 -3.86
CA ARG A 38 -13.32 -8.83 -3.00
C ARG A 38 -14.58 -7.97 -2.82
N SER A 39 -15.31 -7.66 -3.89
CA SER A 39 -16.58 -6.91 -3.77
C SER A 39 -17.59 -7.64 -2.88
N ARG A 40 -17.73 -8.97 -3.01
CA ARG A 40 -18.61 -9.77 -2.14
C ARG A 40 -18.14 -9.75 -0.68
N PHE A 41 -16.84 -9.88 -0.44
CA PHE A 41 -16.28 -9.78 0.91
C PHE A 41 -16.68 -8.45 1.58
N TYR A 42 -16.54 -7.32 0.90
CA TYR A 42 -16.94 -6.03 1.46
C TYR A 42 -18.43 -5.94 1.70
N GLU A 43 -19.26 -6.47 0.79
CA GLU A 43 -20.71 -6.51 0.98
C GLU A 43 -21.07 -7.33 2.23
N GLU A 44 -20.51 -8.52 2.40
CA GLU A 44 -20.74 -9.39 3.56
C GLU A 44 -20.27 -8.76 4.86
N VAL A 45 -19.12 -8.10 4.85
CA VAL A 45 -18.55 -7.38 6.01
C VAL A 45 -19.49 -6.27 6.46
N TRP A 46 -19.97 -5.44 5.53
CA TRP A 46 -20.88 -4.33 5.86
C TRP A 46 -22.27 -4.81 6.28
N ARG A 47 -22.80 -5.87 5.68
CA ARG A 47 -24.10 -6.44 6.11
C ARG A 47 -23.99 -7.00 7.53
N ARG A 48 -22.96 -7.78 7.82
CA ARG A 48 -22.72 -8.32 9.17
C ARG A 48 -22.54 -7.23 10.20
N ALA A 49 -21.81 -6.18 9.84
CA ALA A 49 -21.64 -4.99 10.69
C ALA A 49 -22.97 -4.27 10.97
N ALA A 50 -23.81 -4.11 9.96
CA ALA A 50 -25.11 -3.49 10.11
C ALA A 50 -26.06 -4.33 10.97
N ASP A 51 -26.12 -5.64 10.77
CA ASP A 51 -26.90 -6.56 11.60
C ASP A 51 -26.51 -6.45 13.08
N THR A 52 -25.19 -6.42 13.36
CA THR A 52 -24.68 -6.26 14.73
C THR A 52 -25.02 -4.90 15.34
N ALA A 53 -24.92 -3.83 14.54
CA ALA A 53 -25.22 -2.47 14.99
C ALA A 53 -26.73 -2.13 15.01
N GLY A 54 -27.60 -3.06 14.60
CA GLY A 54 -29.04 -2.82 14.48
C GLY A 54 -29.40 -1.80 13.41
N ALA A 55 -28.59 -1.70 12.33
CA ALA A 55 -28.77 -0.79 11.23
C ALA A 55 -29.46 -1.46 10.03
N GLU A 56 -30.24 -0.69 9.27
CA GLU A 56 -30.92 -1.18 8.07
C GLU A 56 -30.01 -1.07 6.85
N VAL A 57 -29.93 -2.13 6.01
CA VAL A 57 -29.14 -2.13 4.77
C VAL A 57 -30.02 -2.21 3.55
N THR A 58 -29.89 -1.23 2.67
CA THR A 58 -30.53 -1.23 1.35
C THR A 58 -29.46 -1.27 0.25
N VAL A 59 -29.59 -2.18 -0.72
CA VAL A 59 -28.77 -2.17 -1.95
C VAL A 59 -29.35 -1.10 -2.88
N VAL A 60 -28.54 -0.11 -3.21
CA VAL A 60 -28.97 0.99 -4.10
C VAL A 60 -28.73 0.60 -5.56
N ASP A 61 -27.49 0.17 -5.87
CA ASP A 61 -27.06 -0.31 -7.20
C ASP A 61 -25.78 -1.13 -7.09
N GLY A 62 -25.84 -2.37 -7.61
CA GLY A 62 -24.67 -3.26 -7.64
C GLY A 62 -24.01 -3.42 -6.26
N SER A 63 -22.84 -2.81 -6.10
CA SER A 63 -22.05 -2.84 -4.85
C SER A 63 -22.27 -1.63 -3.94
N LEU A 64 -23.16 -0.69 -4.29
CA LEU A 64 -23.46 0.48 -3.45
C LEU A 64 -24.53 0.12 -2.41
N LEU A 65 -24.15 0.19 -1.14
CA LEU A 65 -25.03 -0.01 -0.01
C LEU A 65 -25.37 1.32 0.65
N HIS A 66 -26.61 1.47 1.04
CA HIS A 66 -27.09 2.49 1.97
C HIS A 66 -27.35 1.82 3.32
N ILE A 67 -26.64 2.27 4.35
CA ILE A 67 -26.76 1.77 5.72
C ILE A 67 -27.41 2.88 6.55
N GLY A 68 -28.64 2.65 6.98
CA GLY A 68 -29.45 3.58 7.78
C GLY A 68 -29.37 3.24 9.27
N PHE A 69 -29.16 4.23 10.13
CA PHE A 69 -29.22 4.12 11.58
C PHE A 69 -29.95 5.33 12.18
N GLN A 70 -30.37 5.26 13.46
CA GLN A 70 -31.26 6.24 14.06
C GLN A 70 -30.86 7.72 13.89
N LYS A 71 -29.54 8.00 13.86
CA LYS A 71 -29.01 9.37 13.80
C LYS A 71 -28.38 9.75 12.45
N GLY A 72 -28.51 8.91 11.42
CA GLY A 72 -27.93 9.22 10.13
C GLY A 72 -27.87 8.04 9.17
N ARG A 73 -27.00 8.20 8.18
CA ARG A 73 -26.80 7.20 7.14
C ARG A 73 -25.33 7.14 6.72
N LEU A 74 -24.91 5.98 6.25
CA LEU A 74 -23.61 5.77 5.61
C LEU A 74 -23.83 5.17 4.23
N LEU A 75 -23.20 5.74 3.21
CA LEU A 75 -23.08 5.13 1.88
C LEU A 75 -21.74 4.43 1.79
N VAL A 76 -21.76 3.18 1.33
CA VAL A 76 -20.52 2.40 1.16
C VAL A 76 -20.51 1.68 -0.18
N ARG A 77 -19.33 1.64 -0.80
CA ARG A 77 -19.03 0.83 -1.98
C ARG A 77 -17.67 0.18 -1.80
N GLU A 78 -17.64 -1.09 -1.49
CA GLU A 78 -16.41 -1.78 -1.05
C GLU A 78 -15.80 -1.08 0.18
N ASN A 79 -14.57 -0.55 0.06
CA ASN A 79 -13.89 0.23 1.09
C ASN A 79 -14.11 1.75 0.98
N LEU A 80 -14.85 2.19 -0.03
CA LEU A 80 -15.23 3.61 -0.16
C LEU A 80 -16.41 3.91 0.75
N THR A 81 -16.31 4.98 1.49
CA THR A 81 -17.38 5.45 2.41
C THR A 81 -17.68 6.94 2.19
N SER A 82 -18.86 7.36 2.61
CA SER A 82 -19.26 8.79 2.60
C SER A 82 -18.84 9.52 3.90
N LEU A 83 -17.75 9.08 4.54
CA LEU A 83 -17.29 9.66 5.82
C LEU A 83 -16.44 10.90 5.62
N ASP A 84 -15.58 10.88 4.60
CA ASP A 84 -14.66 11.96 4.33
C ASP A 84 -15.11 12.79 3.12
N ASP A 85 -14.80 14.07 3.15
CA ASP A 85 -15.14 15.00 2.08
C ASP A 85 -14.14 14.94 0.91
N PRO A 86 -14.51 15.48 -0.29
CA PRO A 86 -13.63 15.42 -1.47
C PRO A 86 -12.29 16.16 -1.30
N VAL A 87 -12.19 17.18 -0.45
CA VAL A 87 -10.93 17.91 -0.20
C VAL A 87 -9.97 17.03 0.59
N THR A 88 -10.45 16.38 1.65
CA THR A 88 -9.70 15.40 2.43
C THR A 88 -9.18 14.25 1.55
N LEU A 89 -10.03 13.73 0.65
CA LEU A 89 -9.61 12.69 -0.31
C LEU A 89 -8.52 13.20 -1.26
N ALA A 90 -8.64 14.43 -1.75
CA ALA A 90 -7.65 15.05 -2.64
C ALA A 90 -6.31 15.28 -1.93
N ILE A 91 -6.33 15.73 -0.66
CA ILE A 91 -5.11 15.90 0.16
C ILE A 91 -4.41 14.55 0.35
N ALA A 92 -5.14 13.51 0.70
CA ALA A 92 -4.57 12.16 0.88
C ALA A 92 -3.98 11.58 -0.43
N GLY A 93 -4.54 11.93 -1.59
CA GLY A 93 -4.04 11.55 -2.91
C GLY A 93 -2.77 12.30 -3.35
N ASP A 94 -2.47 13.43 -2.73
CA ASP A 94 -1.29 14.28 -3.00
C ASP A 94 -0.21 14.05 -1.93
N LYS A 95 0.71 13.11 -2.18
CA LYS A 95 1.74 12.74 -1.22
C LYS A 95 2.62 13.91 -0.77
N PRO A 96 3.11 14.79 -1.67
CA PRO A 96 3.84 15.99 -1.28
C PRO A 96 3.05 16.93 -0.36
N LEU A 97 1.76 17.13 -0.64
CA LEU A 97 0.90 17.95 0.19
C LEU A 97 0.66 17.30 1.56
N ALA A 98 0.35 16.01 1.58
CA ALA A 98 0.20 15.26 2.83
C ALA A 98 1.48 15.36 3.68
N TYR A 99 2.66 15.14 3.10
CA TYR A 99 3.94 15.24 3.81
C TYR A 99 4.19 16.64 4.40
N ARG A 100 3.82 17.70 3.68
CA ARG A 100 3.94 19.07 4.21
C ARG A 100 3.03 19.30 5.41
N LEU A 101 1.79 18.79 5.37
CA LEU A 101 0.86 18.91 6.51
C LEU A 101 1.35 18.09 7.71
N LEU A 102 1.78 16.86 7.49
CA LEU A 102 2.34 16.02 8.54
C LEU A 102 3.58 16.67 9.19
N ALA A 103 4.51 17.17 8.39
CA ALA A 103 5.72 17.82 8.89
C ALA A 103 5.42 19.12 9.64
N ALA A 104 4.41 19.90 9.23
CA ALA A 104 3.98 21.11 9.94
C ALA A 104 3.45 20.81 11.35
N ASP A 105 2.87 19.61 11.55
CA ASP A 105 2.42 19.13 12.87
C ASP A 105 3.51 18.32 13.62
N GLY A 106 4.77 18.36 13.14
CA GLY A 106 5.89 17.66 13.77
C GLY A 106 5.88 16.15 13.62
N ILE A 107 5.05 15.60 12.72
CA ILE A 107 4.95 14.15 12.47
C ILE A 107 6.14 13.73 11.59
N PRO A 108 6.90 12.68 11.97
CA PRO A 108 8.06 12.25 11.21
C PRO A 108 7.66 11.67 9.85
N VAL A 109 8.20 12.25 8.79
CA VAL A 109 8.09 11.79 7.41
C VAL A 109 9.47 11.53 6.82
N ALA A 110 9.56 10.71 5.79
CA ALA A 110 10.83 10.46 5.12
C ALA A 110 11.41 11.74 4.50
N GLU A 111 12.73 11.93 4.58
CA GLU A 111 13.43 12.98 3.83
C GLU A 111 13.14 12.81 2.34
N HIS A 112 12.67 13.85 1.66
CA HIS A 112 12.14 13.72 0.31
C HIS A 112 12.34 14.97 -0.55
N VAL A 113 12.21 14.79 -1.86
CA VAL A 113 12.13 15.86 -2.86
C VAL A 113 11.08 15.49 -3.91
N VAL A 114 10.46 16.50 -4.49
CA VAL A 114 9.59 16.37 -5.66
C VAL A 114 10.33 16.89 -6.88
N VAL A 115 10.41 16.08 -7.92
CA VAL A 115 10.99 16.44 -9.21
C VAL A 115 10.03 16.06 -10.33
N ARG A 116 10.19 16.69 -11.50
CA ARG A 116 9.51 16.17 -12.69
C ARG A 116 10.17 14.85 -13.13
N HIS A 117 9.38 13.94 -13.69
CA HIS A 117 9.90 12.62 -14.14
C HIS A 117 11.01 12.72 -15.20
N ASP A 118 11.18 13.86 -15.86
CA ASP A 118 12.19 14.15 -16.87
C ASP A 118 13.40 14.94 -16.32
N ASP A 119 13.37 15.32 -15.03
CA ASP A 119 14.48 16.00 -14.34
C ASP A 119 15.42 14.99 -13.68
N LEU A 120 16.25 14.35 -14.50
CA LEU A 120 17.27 13.42 -13.98
C LEU A 120 18.33 14.12 -13.13
N ALA A 121 18.66 15.38 -13.44
CA ALA A 121 19.73 16.11 -12.74
C ALA A 121 19.33 16.44 -11.30
N GLY A 122 18.14 16.99 -11.09
CA GLY A 122 17.61 17.26 -9.75
C GLY A 122 17.43 15.99 -8.92
N ALA A 123 16.96 14.92 -9.55
CA ALA A 123 16.82 13.61 -8.89
C ALA A 123 18.19 13.00 -8.49
N GLU A 124 19.20 13.15 -9.34
CA GLU A 124 20.57 12.66 -9.07
C GLU A 124 21.25 13.44 -7.95
N GLU A 125 21.03 14.76 -7.90
CA GLU A 125 21.52 15.61 -6.81
C GLU A 125 20.94 15.16 -5.46
N PHE A 126 19.64 14.94 -5.40
CA PHE A 126 19.01 14.42 -4.17
C PHE A 126 19.59 13.07 -3.77
N LEU A 127 19.70 12.10 -4.69
CA LEU A 127 20.25 10.78 -4.41
C LEU A 127 21.69 10.87 -3.88
N ARG A 128 22.49 11.77 -4.43
CA ARG A 128 23.87 12.01 -4.00
C ARG A 128 23.95 12.58 -2.59
N CYS A 129 23.09 13.57 -2.28
CA CYS A 129 23.05 14.20 -0.96
C CYS A 129 22.50 13.24 0.13
N LEU A 130 21.56 12.35 -0.25
CA LEU A 130 20.94 11.41 0.67
C LEU A 130 21.91 10.38 1.26
N ALA A 131 22.97 10.01 0.52
CA ALA A 131 23.95 8.98 0.89
C ALA A 131 23.33 7.65 1.37
N ALA A 132 22.11 7.33 0.90
CA ALA A 132 21.31 6.16 1.24
C ALA A 132 20.48 5.73 0.04
N PRO A 133 19.97 4.48 0.00
CA PRO A 133 19.00 4.09 -1.02
C PRO A 133 17.75 4.99 -0.96
N CYS A 134 17.19 5.29 -2.13
CA CYS A 134 15.93 6.02 -2.20
C CYS A 134 14.80 5.19 -2.81
N VAL A 135 13.58 5.58 -2.50
CA VAL A 135 12.34 5.13 -3.13
C VAL A 135 11.89 6.22 -4.10
N VAL A 136 11.51 5.80 -5.31
CA VAL A 136 10.95 6.68 -6.34
C VAL A 136 9.51 6.25 -6.59
N LYS A 137 8.56 7.17 -6.43
CA LYS A 137 7.12 6.89 -6.56
C LYS A 137 6.38 8.05 -7.23
N PRO A 138 5.22 7.80 -7.87
CA PRO A 138 4.37 8.89 -8.35
C PRO A 138 3.98 9.83 -7.19
N ALA A 139 4.02 11.14 -7.41
CA ALA A 139 3.61 12.12 -6.42
C ALA A 139 2.09 12.12 -6.21
N LEU A 140 1.34 11.93 -7.31
CA LEU A 140 -0.12 11.88 -7.32
C LEU A 140 -0.62 10.49 -7.76
N ASP A 141 -1.83 10.11 -7.34
CA ASP A 141 -2.63 8.98 -7.87
C ASP A 141 -1.95 7.59 -7.93
N GLY A 142 -0.90 7.33 -7.16
CA GLY A 142 -0.26 6.02 -7.09
C GLY A 142 -1.04 5.04 -6.21
N ALA A 143 -1.94 4.23 -6.79
CA ALA A 143 -2.66 3.19 -6.04
C ALA A 143 -1.85 1.88 -5.97
N ALA A 144 -1.89 1.20 -4.81
CA ALA A 144 -1.40 -0.17 -4.62
C ALA A 144 0.08 -0.41 -5.02
N GLY A 145 0.95 0.58 -4.82
CA GLY A 145 2.39 0.46 -5.14
C GLY A 145 2.74 0.59 -6.62
N ALA A 146 1.78 0.95 -7.47
CA ALA A 146 2.01 1.13 -8.89
C ALA A 146 2.98 2.29 -9.17
N GLY A 147 4.00 2.03 -9.99
CA GLY A 147 5.04 3.01 -10.31
C GLY A 147 6.13 3.17 -9.26
N VAL A 148 6.01 2.53 -8.10
CA VAL A 148 7.00 2.57 -7.03
C VAL A 148 8.25 1.76 -7.40
N THR A 149 9.42 2.31 -7.08
CA THR A 149 10.70 1.63 -7.20
C THR A 149 11.52 1.86 -5.94
N THR A 150 11.85 0.80 -5.25
CA THR A 150 12.66 0.81 -4.02
C THR A 150 14.13 0.52 -4.31
N GLY A 151 15.02 0.88 -3.36
CA GLY A 151 16.44 0.57 -3.39
C GLY A 151 17.18 1.15 -4.59
N VAL A 152 16.86 2.36 -4.95
CA VAL A 152 17.55 3.12 -6.00
C VAL A 152 18.83 3.70 -5.39
N VAL A 153 20.00 3.26 -5.90
CA VAL A 153 21.31 3.65 -5.37
C VAL A 153 22.24 4.26 -6.42
N ASP A 154 21.85 4.25 -7.68
CA ASP A 154 22.67 4.74 -8.77
C ASP A 154 21.83 5.41 -9.86
N ARG A 155 22.52 6.23 -10.69
CA ARG A 155 21.94 6.98 -11.80
C ARG A 155 21.16 6.12 -12.79
N ARG A 156 21.64 4.91 -13.08
CA ARG A 156 21.02 4.02 -14.08
C ARG A 156 19.67 3.49 -13.56
N HIS A 157 19.62 3.10 -12.30
CA HIS A 157 18.38 2.69 -11.66
C HIS A 157 17.42 3.85 -11.52
N LEU A 158 17.95 5.06 -11.17
CA LEU A 158 17.18 6.29 -11.01
C LEU A 158 16.44 6.68 -12.30
N ALA A 159 17.14 6.74 -13.45
CA ALA A 159 16.52 7.05 -14.73
C ALA A 159 15.35 6.12 -15.08
N GLY A 160 15.53 4.81 -14.86
CA GLY A 160 14.47 3.83 -15.06
C GLY A 160 13.32 3.94 -14.05
N ALA A 161 13.59 4.39 -12.83
CA ALA A 161 12.58 4.62 -11.79
C ALA A 161 11.73 5.86 -12.10
N LEU A 162 12.37 6.97 -12.49
CA LEU A 162 11.69 8.20 -12.92
C LEU A 162 10.74 7.94 -14.09
N ALA A 163 11.19 7.24 -15.13
CA ALA A 163 10.35 6.92 -16.28
C ALA A 163 9.13 6.05 -15.91
N ARG A 164 9.25 5.14 -14.94
CA ARG A 164 8.13 4.33 -14.47
C ARG A 164 7.14 5.13 -13.63
N ALA A 165 7.62 5.93 -12.69
CA ALA A 165 6.79 6.83 -11.90
C ALA A 165 6.10 7.86 -12.80
N GLY A 166 6.83 8.39 -13.81
CA GLY A 166 6.33 9.32 -14.82
C GLY A 166 5.22 8.78 -15.73
N ALA A 167 5.04 7.45 -15.79
CA ALA A 167 3.89 6.85 -16.47
C ALA A 167 2.56 7.04 -15.70
N TRP A 168 2.64 7.46 -14.43
CA TRP A 168 1.50 7.66 -13.53
C TRP A 168 1.31 9.13 -13.17
N SER A 169 2.37 9.87 -12.92
CA SER A 169 2.33 11.27 -12.52
C SER A 169 3.48 12.03 -13.19
N VAL A 170 3.24 13.28 -13.59
CA VAL A 170 4.28 14.18 -14.11
C VAL A 170 5.31 14.49 -13.03
N ASP A 171 4.83 14.74 -11.82
CA ASP A 171 5.66 14.95 -10.66
C ASP A 171 5.91 13.62 -9.94
N VAL A 172 7.14 13.43 -9.52
CA VAL A 172 7.66 12.20 -8.91
C VAL A 172 8.25 12.55 -7.56
N LEU A 173 7.87 11.79 -6.56
CA LEU A 173 8.41 11.88 -5.21
C LEU A 173 9.59 10.92 -5.08
N LEU A 174 10.75 11.46 -4.72
CA LEU A 174 11.92 10.72 -4.26
C LEU A 174 11.99 10.84 -2.75
N GLU A 175 12.18 9.74 -2.05
CA GLU A 175 12.31 9.75 -0.60
C GLU A 175 13.41 8.80 -0.12
N ARG A 176 13.99 9.09 1.05
CA ARG A 176 14.89 8.16 1.75
C ARG A 176 14.15 6.85 1.97
N GLN A 177 14.78 5.73 1.60
CA GLN A 177 14.25 4.42 1.97
C GLN A 177 14.43 4.19 3.46
N VAL A 178 13.32 4.00 4.16
CA VAL A 178 13.31 3.67 5.59
C VAL A 178 13.28 2.16 5.76
N GLU A 179 14.04 1.66 6.71
CA GLU A 179 14.08 0.24 7.09
C GLU A 179 13.00 -0.08 8.13
N GLY A 180 12.63 -1.36 8.21
CA GLY A 180 11.70 -1.84 9.22
C GLY A 180 10.47 -2.55 8.68
N GLY A 181 9.55 -2.83 9.59
CA GLY A 181 8.24 -3.40 9.29
C GLY A 181 7.26 -2.35 8.76
N SER A 182 6.38 -2.76 7.85
CA SER A 182 5.29 -1.91 7.35
C SER A 182 4.03 -2.16 8.18
N TYR A 183 3.63 -1.18 8.96
CA TYR A 183 2.45 -1.26 9.83
C TYR A 183 1.31 -0.43 9.24
N ARG A 184 0.12 -1.02 9.08
CA ARG A 184 -1.12 -0.34 8.77
C ARG A 184 -1.92 -0.14 10.05
N LEU A 185 -2.05 1.11 10.50
CA LEU A 185 -2.87 1.52 11.62
C LEU A 185 -4.19 2.08 11.08
N LEU A 186 -5.31 1.52 11.50
CA LEU A 186 -6.63 1.97 11.07
C LEU A 186 -7.27 2.82 12.16
N TYR A 187 -7.63 4.06 11.81
CA TYR A 187 -8.28 5.02 12.69
C TYR A 187 -9.68 5.36 12.24
N PHE A 188 -10.55 5.60 13.19
CA PHE A 188 -11.84 6.24 12.97
C PHE A 188 -12.05 7.33 14.02
N ASP A 189 -12.32 8.57 13.56
CA ASP A 189 -12.47 9.78 14.39
C ASP A 189 -11.31 9.96 15.40
N GLY A 190 -10.08 9.64 14.98
CA GLY A 190 -8.85 9.75 15.78
C GLY A 190 -8.60 8.60 16.76
N GLU A 191 -9.48 7.63 16.89
CA GLU A 191 -9.29 6.43 17.72
C GLU A 191 -8.75 5.26 16.88
N LEU A 192 -7.73 4.57 17.37
CA LEU A 192 -7.21 3.36 16.75
C LEU A 192 -8.25 2.24 16.81
N LEU A 193 -8.63 1.70 15.66
CA LEU A 193 -9.50 0.53 15.59
C LEU A 193 -8.70 -0.76 15.61
N ASP A 194 -7.60 -0.79 14.85
CA ASP A 194 -6.75 -1.98 14.70
C ASP A 194 -5.42 -1.64 14.05
N ALA A 195 -4.43 -2.50 14.23
CA ALA A 195 -3.13 -2.40 13.58
C ALA A 195 -2.64 -3.75 13.05
N VAL A 196 -2.02 -3.71 11.87
CA VAL A 196 -1.54 -4.90 11.15
C VAL A 196 -0.10 -4.67 10.68
N LEU A 197 0.81 -5.59 11.04
CA LEU A 197 2.09 -5.73 10.34
C LEU A 197 1.83 -6.42 8.99
N ARG A 198 2.25 -5.78 7.91
CA ARG A 198 2.15 -6.31 6.55
C ARG A 198 3.52 -6.80 6.08
N GLY A 199 3.66 -8.11 5.95
CA GLY A 199 4.88 -8.72 5.43
C GLY A 199 4.94 -8.68 3.90
N PRO A 200 6.14 -8.75 3.32
CA PRO A 200 6.31 -8.87 1.88
C PRO A 200 5.86 -10.26 1.38
N PRO A 201 5.48 -10.40 0.09
CA PRO A 201 5.19 -11.72 -0.49
C PRO A 201 6.42 -12.61 -0.48
N LEU A 202 6.25 -13.84 -0.01
CA LEU A 202 7.30 -14.85 0.13
C LEU A 202 7.04 -16.04 -0.79
N LEU A 203 8.13 -16.65 -1.29
CA LEU A 203 8.11 -17.95 -1.97
C LEU A 203 8.92 -18.97 -1.17
N ARG A 204 8.45 -20.21 -1.11
CA ARG A 204 9.17 -21.30 -0.45
C ARG A 204 9.78 -22.22 -1.50
N GLY A 205 11.10 -22.39 -1.47
CA GLY A 205 11.82 -23.32 -2.30
C GLY A 205 11.44 -24.77 -1.99
N ASP A 206 11.29 -25.59 -3.03
CA ASP A 206 11.07 -27.03 -2.94
C ASP A 206 12.29 -27.87 -3.39
N GLY A 207 13.37 -27.19 -3.78
CA GLY A 207 14.60 -27.81 -4.29
C GLY A 207 14.50 -28.36 -5.71
N ARG A 208 13.41 -28.10 -6.43
CA ARG A 208 13.13 -28.65 -7.78
C ARG A 208 12.57 -27.64 -8.77
N SER A 209 11.66 -26.79 -8.31
CA SER A 209 10.96 -25.82 -9.13
C SER A 209 11.76 -24.54 -9.28
N THR A 210 11.77 -23.97 -10.48
CA THR A 210 12.29 -22.63 -10.69
C THR A 210 11.38 -21.59 -10.00
N ILE A 211 11.92 -20.41 -9.69
CA ILE A 211 11.14 -19.28 -9.16
C ILE A 211 9.91 -19.00 -10.06
N ARG A 212 10.06 -19.08 -11.39
CA ARG A 212 8.95 -18.92 -12.34
C ARG A 212 7.81 -19.93 -12.07
N HIS A 213 8.16 -21.19 -11.86
CA HIS A 213 7.17 -22.23 -11.54
C HIS A 213 6.58 -22.05 -10.16
N LEU A 214 7.36 -21.63 -9.16
CA LEU A 214 6.85 -21.31 -7.83
C LEU A 214 5.82 -20.16 -7.87
N VAL A 215 6.11 -19.08 -8.64
CA VAL A 215 5.12 -17.99 -8.85
C VAL A 215 3.87 -18.48 -9.57
N ALA A 216 4.01 -19.36 -10.57
CA ALA A 216 2.86 -19.92 -11.27
C ALA A 216 1.99 -20.81 -10.35
N ALA A 217 2.61 -21.65 -9.53
CA ALA A 217 1.93 -22.47 -8.53
C ALA A 217 1.20 -21.63 -7.49
N GLU A 218 1.87 -20.61 -6.96
CA GLU A 218 1.31 -19.60 -6.05
C GLU A 218 0.07 -18.93 -6.65
N ASN A 219 0.16 -18.48 -7.90
CA ASN A 219 -0.97 -17.86 -8.59
C ASN A 219 -2.11 -18.84 -8.90
N SER A 220 -1.80 -20.12 -9.12
CA SER A 220 -2.81 -21.16 -9.28
C SER A 220 -3.59 -21.41 -7.97
N GLU A 221 -2.90 -21.44 -6.83
CA GLU A 221 -3.53 -21.51 -5.52
C GLU A 221 -4.41 -20.29 -5.24
N ARG A 222 -3.89 -19.07 -5.48
CA ARG A 222 -4.64 -17.81 -5.32
C ARG A 222 -5.89 -17.79 -6.20
N ALA A 223 -5.79 -18.25 -7.45
CA ALA A 223 -6.94 -18.33 -8.35
C ALA A 223 -7.99 -19.35 -7.89
N ALA A 224 -7.55 -20.49 -7.34
CA ALA A 224 -8.43 -21.56 -6.87
C ALA A 224 -9.13 -21.22 -5.54
N ARG A 225 -8.40 -20.69 -4.56
CA ARG A 225 -8.90 -20.38 -3.21
C ARG A 225 -9.37 -18.94 -3.03
N GLY A 226 -8.97 -18.06 -3.95
CA GLY A 226 -9.43 -16.69 -4.01
C GLY A 226 -9.02 -15.83 -2.81
N ILE A 227 -9.95 -14.99 -2.38
CA ILE A 227 -9.74 -13.97 -1.32
C ILE A 227 -9.38 -14.58 0.04
N GLU A 228 -9.65 -15.87 0.24
CA GLU A 228 -9.22 -16.61 1.44
C GLU A 228 -7.68 -16.65 1.60
N VAL A 229 -6.96 -16.49 0.50
CA VAL A 229 -5.50 -16.58 0.44
C VAL A 229 -4.87 -15.20 0.19
N ALA A 230 -5.36 -14.49 -0.84
CA ALA A 230 -4.84 -13.19 -1.23
C ALA A 230 -5.85 -12.39 -2.04
N GLN A 231 -5.70 -11.05 -2.03
CA GLN A 231 -6.56 -10.16 -2.82
C GLN A 231 -6.14 -10.06 -4.30
N THR A 232 -4.89 -10.38 -4.60
CA THR A 232 -4.26 -10.18 -5.91
C THR A 232 -3.43 -11.39 -6.30
N LEU A 233 -3.12 -11.49 -7.59
CA LEU A 233 -2.10 -12.42 -8.07
C LEU A 233 -0.71 -11.82 -7.85
N LEU A 234 0.30 -12.70 -7.63
CA LEU A 234 1.69 -12.28 -7.53
C LEU A 234 2.22 -11.97 -8.94
N GLY A 235 2.44 -10.68 -9.23
CA GLY A 235 2.90 -10.22 -10.53
C GLY A 235 4.40 -10.46 -10.74
N VAL A 236 4.78 -10.96 -11.93
CA VAL A 236 6.19 -11.07 -12.36
C VAL A 236 6.63 -9.74 -12.97
N ASP A 237 6.72 -8.73 -12.16
CA ASP A 237 7.10 -7.38 -12.54
C ASP A 237 8.58 -7.07 -12.25
N ARG A 238 8.94 -5.79 -12.29
CA ARG A 238 10.32 -5.37 -12.05
C ARG A 238 10.69 -5.43 -10.57
N ASP A 239 9.76 -5.15 -9.65
CA ASP A 239 10.03 -5.27 -8.22
C ASP A 239 10.42 -6.70 -7.89
N LEU A 240 9.64 -7.69 -8.31
CA LEU A 240 9.97 -9.10 -8.16
C LEU A 240 11.37 -9.43 -8.73
N ARG A 241 11.64 -9.03 -9.99
CA ARG A 241 12.94 -9.32 -10.62
C ARG A 241 14.11 -8.65 -9.92
N THR A 242 13.92 -7.45 -9.36
CA THR A 242 14.96 -6.71 -8.65
C THR A 242 15.20 -7.29 -7.27
N THR A 243 14.14 -7.62 -6.56
CA THR A 243 14.18 -8.24 -5.23
C THR A 243 14.86 -9.61 -5.29
N LEU A 244 14.54 -10.43 -6.30
CA LEU A 244 15.21 -11.71 -6.52
C LEU A 244 16.71 -11.53 -6.77
N ARG A 245 17.12 -10.60 -7.65
CA ARG A 245 18.54 -10.37 -7.98
C ARG A 245 19.36 -9.93 -6.77
N ARG A 246 18.77 -9.15 -5.85
CA ARG A 246 19.45 -8.75 -4.60
C ARG A 246 19.74 -9.93 -3.69
N GLN A 247 18.94 -11.00 -3.80
CA GLN A 247 19.11 -12.26 -3.06
C GLN A 247 19.92 -13.30 -3.86
N GLY A 248 20.49 -12.95 -5.03
CA GLY A 248 21.25 -13.86 -5.89
C GLY A 248 20.39 -14.77 -6.76
N TYR A 249 19.08 -14.54 -6.87
CA TYR A 249 18.17 -15.35 -7.67
C TYR A 249 17.76 -14.67 -8.98
N GLY A 250 17.37 -15.51 -9.95
CA GLY A 250 16.63 -15.12 -11.16
C GLY A 250 15.39 -15.99 -11.30
N LEU A 251 14.57 -15.72 -12.32
CA LEU A 251 13.34 -16.49 -12.54
C LEU A 251 13.57 -17.98 -12.82
N GLU A 252 14.73 -18.33 -13.38
CA GLU A 252 15.12 -19.70 -13.70
C GLU A 252 15.94 -20.36 -12.58
N SER A 253 16.22 -19.65 -11.50
CA SER A 253 16.88 -20.22 -10.32
C SER A 253 15.97 -21.20 -9.59
N VAL A 254 16.54 -22.28 -9.07
CA VAL A 254 15.88 -23.27 -8.22
C VAL A 254 16.32 -23.04 -6.78
N PRO A 255 15.49 -22.45 -5.90
CA PRO A 255 15.83 -22.29 -4.50
C PRO A 255 15.90 -23.64 -3.78
N PRO A 256 16.85 -23.82 -2.83
CA PRO A 256 16.89 -25.03 -2.00
C PRO A 256 15.55 -25.33 -1.32
N ALA A 257 15.30 -26.60 -1.03
CA ALA A 257 14.11 -27.00 -0.28
C ALA A 257 14.07 -26.29 1.09
N GLY A 258 12.92 -25.70 1.42
CA GLY A 258 12.73 -24.93 2.65
C GLY A 258 13.27 -23.50 2.64
N ALA A 259 14.03 -23.09 1.61
CA ALA A 259 14.49 -21.71 1.50
C ALA A 259 13.31 -20.76 1.37
N VAL A 260 13.33 -19.67 2.13
CA VAL A 260 12.36 -18.58 2.06
C VAL A 260 12.94 -17.48 1.19
N VAL A 261 12.30 -17.18 0.09
CA VAL A 261 12.73 -16.17 -0.89
C VAL A 261 11.71 -15.03 -0.89
N GLN A 262 12.13 -13.81 -0.57
CA GLN A 262 11.28 -12.64 -0.69
C GLN A 262 11.02 -12.36 -2.18
N ALA A 263 9.73 -12.36 -2.57
CA ALA A 263 9.36 -12.15 -3.96
C ALA A 263 9.38 -10.66 -4.35
N LYS A 264 8.87 -9.79 -3.47
CA LYS A 264 8.77 -8.34 -3.70
C LYS A 264 9.14 -7.54 -2.46
N THR A 265 9.42 -6.24 -2.63
CA THR A 265 9.55 -5.28 -1.53
C THR A 265 8.21 -4.64 -1.19
N VAL A 266 7.32 -4.48 -2.18
CA VAL A 266 5.98 -3.92 -1.98
C VAL A 266 5.05 -4.99 -1.41
N VAL A 267 4.36 -4.65 -0.32
CA VAL A 267 3.55 -5.59 0.49
C VAL A 267 2.14 -5.86 -0.08
N ASN A 268 1.73 -5.16 -1.15
CA ASN A 268 0.33 -5.20 -1.63
C ASN A 268 -0.07 -6.52 -2.32
N ASP A 269 0.90 -7.32 -2.77
CA ASP A 269 0.67 -8.63 -3.41
C ASP A 269 0.90 -9.79 -2.42
N ASN A 270 0.85 -9.52 -1.12
CA ASN A 270 1.08 -10.52 -0.09
C ASN A 270 -0.12 -11.45 0.14
N ARG A 271 0.10 -12.52 0.89
CA ARG A 271 -0.91 -13.47 1.35
C ARG A 271 -1.46 -13.04 2.71
N ARG A 272 -2.62 -13.62 3.10
CA ARG A 272 -3.19 -13.38 4.44
C ARG A 272 -2.22 -13.74 5.57
N ASP A 273 -1.49 -14.86 5.43
CA ASP A 273 -0.56 -15.39 6.43
C ASP A 273 0.79 -14.65 6.50
N GLU A 274 1.03 -13.71 5.60
CA GLU A 274 2.13 -12.74 5.64
C GLU A 274 1.75 -11.46 6.42
N ASN A 275 0.52 -11.37 6.90
CA ASN A 275 0.03 -10.29 7.74
C ASN A 275 -0.22 -10.77 9.16
N GLU A 276 0.01 -9.91 10.16
CA GLU A 276 -0.12 -10.25 11.57
C GLU A 276 -0.73 -9.12 12.39
N ALA A 277 -1.55 -9.46 13.39
CA ALA A 277 -2.07 -8.49 14.33
C ALA A 277 -0.92 -7.83 15.10
N ALA A 278 -0.88 -6.50 15.09
CA ALA A 278 0.24 -5.74 15.66
C ALA A 278 -0.17 -4.71 16.71
N GLY A 279 -1.43 -4.65 17.10
CA GLY A 279 -1.93 -3.64 18.05
C GLY A 279 -1.20 -3.65 19.39
N GLU A 280 -0.89 -4.85 19.91
CA GLU A 280 -0.21 -5.02 21.19
C GLU A 280 1.30 -4.67 21.15
N TRP A 281 1.87 -4.51 19.95
CA TRP A 281 3.29 -4.18 19.80
C TRP A 281 3.57 -2.68 19.78
N LEU A 282 2.51 -1.88 19.58
CA LEU A 282 2.64 -0.44 19.42
C LEU A 282 2.77 0.26 20.77
N CYS A 283 3.79 1.10 20.94
CA CYS A 283 3.80 2.02 22.07
C CYS A 283 2.70 3.11 21.92
N PRO A 284 2.25 3.72 23.03
CA PRO A 284 1.24 4.77 23.00
C PRO A 284 1.59 5.96 22.10
N GLU A 285 2.87 6.29 21.98
CA GLU A 285 3.36 7.40 21.17
C GLU A 285 3.21 7.12 19.68
N VAL A 286 3.46 5.89 19.21
CA VAL A 286 3.22 5.49 17.81
C VAL A 286 1.71 5.55 17.50
N VAL A 287 0.87 5.10 18.43
CA VAL A 287 -0.60 5.22 18.28
C VAL A 287 -1.02 6.70 18.23
N ALA A 288 -0.50 7.54 19.09
CA ALA A 288 -0.80 8.97 19.10
C ALA A 288 -0.31 9.68 17.83
N THR A 289 0.87 9.31 17.33
CA THR A 289 1.44 9.84 16.06
C THR A 289 0.53 9.51 14.88
N GLY A 290 0.05 8.28 14.79
CA GLY A 290 -0.88 7.88 13.73
C GLY A 290 -2.23 8.61 13.80
N ALA A 291 -2.77 8.80 15.01
CA ALA A 291 -3.98 9.60 15.23
C ALA A 291 -3.77 11.07 14.82
N SER A 292 -2.61 11.65 15.14
CA SER A 292 -2.25 13.01 14.73
C SER A 292 -2.11 13.10 13.20
N ALA A 293 -1.53 12.09 12.55
CA ALA A 293 -1.42 12.03 11.09
C ALA A 293 -2.80 12.02 10.41
N ALA A 294 -3.76 11.25 10.92
CA ALA A 294 -5.13 11.26 10.42
C ALA A 294 -5.78 12.64 10.56
N ARG A 295 -5.61 13.29 11.72
CA ARG A 295 -6.14 14.65 11.97
C ARG A 295 -5.49 15.72 11.11
N ALA A 296 -4.17 15.65 10.87
CA ALA A 296 -3.42 16.62 10.07
C ALA A 296 -3.95 16.77 8.64
N ILE A 297 -4.48 15.69 8.07
CA ILE A 297 -5.13 15.71 6.73
C ILE A 297 -6.66 15.82 6.79
N GLY A 298 -7.26 15.88 7.98
CA GLY A 298 -8.71 15.99 8.19
C GLY A 298 -9.48 14.69 7.98
N ALA A 299 -8.84 13.53 8.02
CA ALA A 299 -9.50 12.24 7.76
C ALA A 299 -10.21 11.70 9.00
N ARG A 300 -11.49 11.36 8.84
CA ARG A 300 -12.27 10.63 9.84
C ARG A 300 -11.92 9.14 9.83
N LEU A 301 -11.87 8.54 8.63
CA LEU A 301 -11.50 7.14 8.44
C LEU A 301 -10.15 7.08 7.73
N ALA A 302 -9.11 6.72 8.45
CA ALA A 302 -7.74 6.75 7.95
C ALA A 302 -7.00 5.44 8.15
N GLY A 303 -6.36 4.96 7.10
CA GLY A 303 -5.32 3.94 7.18
C GLY A 303 -3.94 4.59 7.13
N VAL A 304 -3.28 4.69 8.29
CA VAL A 304 -1.95 5.30 8.40
C VAL A 304 -0.89 4.23 8.21
N ASP A 305 -0.04 4.40 7.20
CA ASP A 305 1.10 3.50 6.96
C ASP A 305 2.33 4.03 7.70
N VAL A 306 2.79 3.26 8.65
CA VAL A 306 4.00 3.53 9.44
C VAL A 306 5.08 2.52 9.07
N MET A 307 6.30 3.00 8.88
CA MET A 307 7.48 2.14 8.75
C MET A 307 8.42 2.38 9.91
N THR A 308 8.78 1.32 10.62
CA THR A 308 9.68 1.40 11.79
C THR A 308 10.38 0.06 12.02
N THR A 309 11.59 0.12 12.56
CA THR A 309 12.34 -1.08 13.00
C THR A 309 11.84 -1.63 14.32
N ASP A 310 11.21 -0.76 15.14
CA ASP A 310 10.65 -1.14 16.44
C ASP A 310 9.37 -0.32 16.71
N PRO A 311 8.18 -0.93 16.68
CA PRO A 311 6.93 -0.25 16.99
C PRO A 311 6.70 -0.02 18.49
N GLY A 312 7.50 -0.64 19.35
CA GLY A 312 7.44 -0.52 20.81
C GLY A 312 8.10 0.73 21.37
N VAL A 313 8.71 1.56 20.50
CA VAL A 313 9.32 2.84 20.89
C VAL A 313 8.82 3.96 19.96
N PRO A 314 8.87 5.24 20.40
CA PRO A 314 8.52 6.38 19.55
C PRO A 314 9.26 6.37 18.22
N LEU A 315 8.59 6.81 17.13
CA LEU A 315 9.18 6.80 15.78
C LEU A 315 10.50 7.55 15.68
N GLU A 316 10.67 8.61 16.46
CA GLU A 316 11.91 9.40 16.54
C GLU A 316 13.11 8.57 17.05
N HIS A 317 12.85 7.60 17.93
CA HIS A 317 13.88 6.74 18.50
C HIS A 317 14.21 5.54 17.60
N SER A 318 13.23 5.02 16.87
CA SER A 318 13.43 3.91 15.93
C SER A 318 13.88 4.36 14.54
N GLY A 319 13.91 5.68 14.27
CA GLY A 319 14.07 6.22 12.92
C GLY A 319 12.86 5.94 12.01
N GLY A 320 11.71 5.64 12.61
CA GLY A 320 10.47 5.35 11.91
C GLY A 320 9.79 6.61 11.38
N VAL A 321 8.89 6.41 10.41
CA VAL A 321 8.17 7.51 9.75
C VAL A 321 6.73 7.11 9.41
N VAL A 322 5.88 8.12 9.21
CA VAL A 322 4.61 7.97 8.52
C VAL A 322 4.86 8.09 7.01
N LEU A 323 4.53 7.01 6.26
CA LEU A 323 4.75 6.93 4.81
C LEU A 323 3.55 7.41 4.01
N GLU A 324 2.34 7.22 4.53
CA GLU A 324 1.11 7.54 3.81
C GLU A 324 -0.07 7.58 4.77
N VAL A 325 -1.06 8.43 4.48
CA VAL A 325 -2.37 8.42 5.13
C VAL A 325 -3.43 8.18 4.05
N ASN A 326 -4.13 7.05 4.15
CA ASN A 326 -5.13 6.62 3.18
C ASN A 326 -6.54 6.90 3.72
N THR A 327 -7.36 7.63 2.98
CA THR A 327 -8.77 7.95 3.32
C THR A 327 -9.77 6.90 2.85
N THR A 328 -9.34 5.93 2.09
CA THR A 328 -10.15 4.79 1.67
C THR A 328 -9.45 3.48 2.00
N PRO A 329 -9.17 3.23 3.30
CA PRO A 329 -8.37 2.09 3.70
C PRO A 329 -9.06 0.77 3.37
N GLY A 330 -8.27 -0.19 2.86
CA GLY A 330 -8.78 -1.55 2.67
C GLY A 330 -8.89 -2.29 3.99
N TYR A 331 -10.00 -3.01 4.22
CA TYR A 331 -10.25 -3.76 5.46
C TYR A 331 -9.73 -5.18 5.42
N TYR A 332 -9.36 -5.69 4.26
CA TYR A 332 -9.00 -7.09 4.07
C TYR A 332 -7.99 -7.60 5.10
N TYR A 333 -6.91 -6.88 5.34
CA TYR A 333 -5.86 -7.30 6.27
C TYR A 333 -6.28 -7.29 7.74
N HIS A 334 -7.36 -6.60 8.08
CA HIS A 334 -7.94 -6.59 9.44
C HIS A 334 -8.77 -7.85 9.70
N TYR A 335 -9.36 -8.44 8.64
CA TYR A 335 -10.13 -9.69 8.70
C TYR A 335 -9.29 -10.92 8.32
N HIS A 336 -8.27 -10.76 7.47
CA HIS A 336 -7.46 -11.85 6.89
C HIS A 336 -5.99 -11.68 7.26
N ARG A 337 -5.60 -12.24 8.40
CA ARG A 337 -4.24 -12.18 8.94
C ARG A 337 -3.99 -13.34 9.90
N ARG A 338 -2.78 -13.46 10.41
CA ARG A 338 -2.47 -14.30 11.58
C ARG A 338 -2.98 -13.60 12.85
N GLY A 339 -3.46 -14.38 13.81
CA GLY A 339 -4.11 -13.87 15.01
C GLY A 339 -5.62 -13.66 14.81
N ALA A 340 -6.26 -13.01 15.78
CA ALA A 340 -7.69 -12.74 15.75
C ALA A 340 -8.03 -11.69 14.68
N GLU A 341 -9.16 -11.90 14.00
CA GLU A 341 -9.72 -10.87 13.11
C GLU A 341 -10.22 -9.67 13.93
N ALA A 342 -10.15 -8.48 13.33
CA ALA A 342 -10.75 -7.28 13.89
C ALA A 342 -11.98 -6.89 13.06
N PRO A 343 -13.19 -6.87 13.64
CA PRO A 343 -14.42 -6.55 12.92
C PRO A 343 -14.56 -5.02 12.73
N VAL A 344 -13.62 -4.42 12.01
CA VAL A 344 -13.48 -2.94 11.90
C VAL A 344 -14.72 -2.24 11.35
N ALA A 345 -15.45 -2.86 10.41
CA ALA A 345 -16.70 -2.30 9.90
C ALA A 345 -17.78 -2.22 11.00
N THR A 346 -17.88 -3.24 11.85
CA THR A 346 -18.77 -3.25 13.02
C THR A 346 -18.37 -2.15 13.98
N MET A 347 -17.09 -2.03 14.30
CA MET A 347 -16.58 -0.98 15.19
C MET A 347 -16.89 0.43 14.68
N ILE A 348 -16.81 0.65 13.37
CA ILE A 348 -17.20 1.94 12.73
C ILE A 348 -18.71 2.20 12.88
N LEU A 349 -19.55 1.21 12.55
CA LEU A 349 -21.01 1.39 12.60
C LEU A 349 -21.53 1.56 14.02
N GLU A 350 -21.00 0.83 15.00
CA GLU A 350 -21.36 0.99 16.42
C GLU A 350 -21.06 2.42 16.93
N ARG A 351 -19.90 2.98 16.54
CA ARG A 351 -19.56 4.37 16.89
C ARG A 351 -20.48 5.38 16.22
N LEU A 352 -20.83 5.17 14.94
CA LEU A 352 -21.78 6.03 14.22
C LEU A 352 -23.19 5.93 14.80
N ALA A 353 -23.64 4.73 15.16
CA ALA A 353 -24.98 4.51 15.74
C ALA A 353 -25.06 4.97 17.19
N GLY A 354 -24.01 4.76 17.99
CA GLY A 354 -23.97 5.14 19.40
C GLY A 354 -23.87 6.64 19.66
N GLY A 355 -23.49 7.42 18.63
CA GLY A 355 -23.48 8.87 18.66
C GLY A 355 -22.72 9.47 19.85
N ARG A 356 -21.38 9.41 19.86
CA ARG A 356 -20.62 10.46 20.54
C ARG A 356 -20.58 11.64 19.57
N GLY A 357 -21.39 12.65 19.89
CA GLY A 357 -21.42 13.93 19.20
C GLY A 357 -20.14 14.71 19.39
#